data_cf1af034035baa907b76ae2f9e04ce1e
#
_entry.id   cf1af034035baa907b76ae2f9e04ce1e
#
_cell.length_a   1.000
_cell.length_b   1.000
_cell.length_c   1.000
_cell.angle_alpha   90.00
_cell.angle_beta   90.00
_cell.angle_gamma   90.00
#
_symmetry.space_group_name_H-M   'P 1'
#
loop_
_entity.id
_entity.type
_entity.pdbx_description
1 polymer ?
#
loop_
_entity_poly.entity_id
_entity_poly.type
_entity_poly.pdbx_seq_one_letter_code
_entity_poly.pdbx_strand_id
1 'polypeptide(L)'
;MVVNAIDFSDLTKKPKPQGFQTPPPQPPQTQLGIKNPNTGEVEPAMGYPVNQMGQGDELLQLFPIPVMICPYPVDYTKELEWIRNCETRKENKGEQSGNGYTHYNRQSEDTFVLDKPELANIRAFIEAKLHKFVTEIMASTDKLVITQSWLNKNKKGESHHEHVHPNSMVSGVWYPQIHESLPPIQFRSRQQRDISLQTEKYNTFNSATFMLPMKRGELILFPSNLQHSVPVNQSDEERISLSFNSWPKGNMGDIKSLTYLPLDRCV
;
A
#
# COMPACT_ATOMS: atom_id res chain seq x y z
N MET A 1 28.21 -1.76 19.25
CA MET A 1 28.50 -2.03 17.84
C MET A 1 27.66 -1.07 17.02
N VAL A 2 28.29 -0.22 16.22
CA VAL A 2 27.55 0.66 15.31
C VAL A 2 27.07 -0.23 14.18
N VAL A 3 25.77 -0.46 14.09
CA VAL A 3 25.18 -1.15 12.95
C VAL A 3 25.18 -0.13 11.82
N ASN A 4 26.01 -0.36 10.79
CA ASN A 4 25.97 0.46 9.60
C ASN A 4 24.60 0.29 8.94
N ALA A 5 23.85 1.39 8.85
CA ALA A 5 22.58 1.41 8.14
C ALA A 5 22.83 1.07 6.66
N ILE A 6 22.02 0.17 6.11
CA ILE A 6 22.05 -0.14 4.69
C ILE A 6 21.53 1.09 3.95
N ASP A 7 22.32 1.60 3.01
CA ASP A 7 21.92 2.74 2.17
C ASP A 7 21.04 2.25 1.01
N PHE A 8 19.77 2.59 1.05
CA PHE A 8 18.79 2.28 0.00
C PHE A 8 18.68 3.39 -1.07
N SER A 9 19.55 4.40 -1.05
CA SER A 9 19.54 5.48 -2.06
C SER A 9 19.69 4.98 -3.50
N ASP A 10 20.36 3.84 -3.69
CA ASP A 10 20.48 3.21 -5.01
C ASP A 10 19.17 2.65 -5.57
N LEU A 11 18.19 2.36 -4.72
CA LEU A 11 16.87 1.90 -5.17
C LEU A 11 16.03 3.00 -5.83
N THR A 12 16.47 4.25 -5.72
CA THR A 12 15.84 5.40 -6.38
C THR A 12 16.50 5.75 -7.72
N LYS A 13 17.65 5.14 -8.05
CA LYS A 13 18.33 5.38 -9.33
C LYS A 13 17.62 4.65 -10.47
N LYS A 14 17.23 5.38 -11.49
CA LYS A 14 16.70 4.80 -12.73
C LYS A 14 17.74 3.85 -13.35
N PRO A 15 17.37 2.64 -13.78
CA PRO A 15 18.27 1.78 -14.53
C PRO A 15 18.71 2.52 -15.81
N LYS A 16 20.01 2.45 -16.12
CA LYS A 16 20.51 2.96 -17.40
C LYS A 16 19.79 2.24 -18.54
N PRO A 17 19.31 2.94 -19.57
CA PRO A 17 18.61 2.31 -20.67
C PRO A 17 19.58 1.37 -21.40
N GLN A 18 19.29 0.07 -21.34
CA GLN A 18 19.82 -0.89 -22.30
C GLN A 18 19.14 -0.60 -23.63
N GLY A 19 19.93 -0.49 -24.70
CA GLY A 19 19.48 -0.10 -26.03
C GLY A 19 18.29 -0.92 -26.51
N PHE A 20 17.12 -0.30 -26.52
CA PHE A 20 15.93 -0.85 -27.14
C PHE A 20 15.96 -0.58 -28.64
N GLN A 21 15.77 -1.65 -29.42
CA GLN A 21 15.38 -1.50 -30.82
C GLN A 21 14.04 -0.77 -30.86
N THR A 22 13.97 0.30 -31.64
CA THR A 22 12.73 1.09 -31.81
C THR A 22 11.64 0.21 -32.37
N PRO A 23 10.47 0.09 -31.70
CA PRO A 23 9.31 -0.54 -32.30
C PRO A 23 8.83 0.27 -33.51
N PRO A 24 8.13 -0.34 -34.48
CA PRO A 24 7.58 0.37 -35.62
C PRO A 24 6.68 1.53 -35.20
N PRO A 25 6.57 2.62 -36.00
CA PRO A 25 5.78 3.78 -35.66
C PRO A 25 4.32 3.39 -35.41
N GLN A 26 3.84 3.66 -34.21
CA GLN A 26 2.42 3.48 -33.86
C GLN A 26 1.58 4.56 -34.56
N PRO A 27 0.33 4.26 -34.94
CA PRO A 27 -0.59 5.26 -35.47
C PRO A 27 -0.81 6.38 -34.47
N PRO A 28 -1.14 7.62 -34.92
CA PRO A 28 -1.30 8.77 -34.03
C PRO A 28 -2.37 8.47 -32.97
N GLN A 29 -1.93 8.33 -31.73
CA GLN A 29 -2.84 8.18 -30.61
C GLN A 29 -3.53 9.52 -30.37
N THR A 30 -4.84 9.52 -30.29
CA THR A 30 -5.62 10.65 -29.81
C THR A 30 -5.14 10.93 -28.40
N GLN A 31 -4.46 12.04 -28.18
CA GLN A 31 -3.92 12.40 -26.87
C GLN A 31 -5.08 12.69 -25.90
N LEU A 32 -5.43 11.69 -25.12
CA LEU A 32 -6.26 11.89 -23.95
C LEU A 32 -5.40 12.62 -22.92
N GLY A 33 -5.85 13.79 -22.52
CA GLY A 33 -5.11 14.65 -21.60
C GLY A 33 -5.82 14.82 -20.27
N ILE A 34 -5.04 15.01 -19.22
CA ILE A 34 -5.51 15.43 -17.90
C ILE A 34 -5.36 16.95 -17.83
N LYS A 35 -6.45 17.66 -17.56
CA LYS A 35 -6.40 19.12 -17.39
C LYS A 35 -5.73 19.44 -16.07
N ASN A 36 -4.61 20.17 -16.14
CA ASN A 36 -3.94 20.69 -14.97
C ASN A 36 -4.85 21.74 -14.28
N PRO A 37 -5.27 21.53 -13.02
CA PRO A 37 -6.19 22.44 -12.35
C PRO A 37 -5.59 23.84 -12.10
N ASN A 38 -4.26 23.96 -12.08
CA ASN A 38 -3.56 25.20 -11.78
C ASN A 38 -3.26 26.05 -13.03
N THR A 39 -2.96 25.40 -14.16
CA THR A 39 -2.61 26.09 -15.42
C THR A 39 -3.73 26.07 -16.43
N GLY A 40 -4.68 25.16 -16.30
CA GLY A 40 -5.74 24.92 -17.28
C GLY A 40 -5.26 24.16 -18.53
N GLU A 41 -3.97 23.87 -18.65
CA GLU A 41 -3.37 23.14 -19.76
C GLU A 41 -3.73 21.66 -19.71
N VAL A 42 -3.84 21.05 -20.88
CA VAL A 42 -4.10 19.62 -21.02
C VAL A 42 -2.75 18.91 -21.18
N GLU A 43 -2.32 18.23 -20.13
CA GLU A 43 -1.11 17.39 -20.15
C GLU A 43 -1.44 16.00 -20.67
N PRO A 44 -0.57 15.36 -21.47
CA PRO A 44 -0.82 14.01 -21.94
C PRO A 44 -0.89 13.06 -20.73
N ALA A 45 -1.99 12.29 -20.65
CA ALA A 45 -2.15 11.26 -19.63
C ALA A 45 -1.04 10.21 -19.79
N MET A 46 -0.07 10.20 -18.87
CA MET A 46 1.04 9.25 -18.93
C MET A 46 0.56 7.84 -18.67
N GLY A 47 0.60 7.01 -19.74
CA GLY A 47 0.83 5.56 -19.68
C GLY A 47 -0.09 4.73 -18.80
N TYR A 48 -1.41 4.77 -19.04
CA TYR A 48 -2.27 3.71 -18.53
C TYR A 48 -2.19 2.49 -19.45
N PRO A 49 -2.08 1.27 -18.92
CA PRO A 49 -2.16 0.09 -19.75
C PRO A 49 -3.55 0.04 -20.43
N VAL A 50 -3.56 0.28 -21.71
CA VAL A 50 -4.75 0.10 -22.54
C VAL A 50 -4.85 -1.39 -22.84
N ASN A 51 -5.85 -2.05 -22.29
CA ASN A 51 -6.17 -3.40 -22.72
C ASN A 51 -6.94 -3.29 -24.03
N GLN A 52 -6.36 -3.76 -25.13
CA GLN A 52 -7.08 -3.87 -26.40
C GLN A 52 -8.19 -4.92 -26.29
N MET A 53 -9.42 -4.53 -26.48
CA MET A 53 -10.61 -5.41 -26.39
C MET A 53 -11.09 -5.92 -27.76
N GLY A 54 -10.37 -5.63 -28.83
CA GLY A 54 -10.69 -6.00 -30.22
C GLY A 54 -10.07 -5.03 -31.21
N GLN A 55 -10.33 -5.21 -32.52
CA GLN A 55 -9.82 -4.28 -33.53
C GLN A 55 -10.51 -2.92 -33.38
N GLY A 56 -9.79 -1.93 -32.82
CA GLY A 56 -10.21 -0.53 -32.72
C GLY A 56 -10.84 -0.10 -31.38
N ASP A 57 -11.12 -1.02 -30.45
CA ASP A 57 -11.66 -0.69 -29.14
C ASP A 57 -10.55 -0.45 -28.11
N GLU A 58 -10.65 0.61 -27.32
CA GLU A 58 -9.72 0.95 -26.23
C GLU A 58 -10.45 0.97 -24.90
N LEU A 59 -9.92 0.24 -23.91
CA LEU A 59 -10.40 0.25 -22.53
C LEU A 59 -9.50 1.12 -21.66
N LEU A 60 -10.02 2.22 -21.16
CA LEU A 60 -9.31 3.12 -20.24
C LEU A 60 -9.67 2.83 -18.79
N GLN A 61 -8.66 2.81 -17.92
CA GLN A 61 -8.83 2.79 -16.47
C GLN A 61 -8.76 4.22 -15.94
N LEU A 62 -9.92 4.81 -15.66
CA LEU A 62 -9.99 6.15 -15.11
C LEU A 62 -9.93 6.08 -13.58
N PHE A 63 -9.02 6.89 -12.98
CA PHE A 63 -8.86 7.03 -11.53
C PHE A 63 -8.53 5.69 -10.82
N PRO A 64 -7.53 4.94 -11.30
CA PRO A 64 -7.14 3.69 -10.65
C PRO A 64 -6.60 3.95 -9.24
N ILE A 65 -6.90 3.05 -8.31
CA ILE A 65 -6.34 3.09 -6.96
C ILE A 65 -4.95 2.44 -6.99
N PRO A 66 -3.88 3.17 -6.70
CA PRO A 66 -2.54 2.61 -6.75
C PRO A 66 -2.26 1.71 -5.53
N VAL A 67 -1.78 0.50 -5.78
CA VAL A 67 -1.21 -0.39 -4.76
C VAL A 67 0.17 -0.82 -5.25
N MET A 68 1.22 -0.43 -4.51
CA MET A 68 2.60 -0.73 -4.90
C MET A 68 3.15 -1.90 -4.07
N ILE A 69 3.70 -2.91 -4.74
CA ILE A 69 4.36 -4.06 -4.11
C ILE A 69 5.87 -3.90 -4.26
N CYS A 70 6.60 -4.05 -3.15
CA CYS A 70 8.05 -3.86 -3.10
C CYS A 70 8.70 -5.05 -2.38
N PRO A 71 9.46 -5.91 -3.05
CA PRO A 71 10.23 -6.94 -2.37
C PRO A 71 11.39 -6.32 -1.59
N TYR A 72 11.63 -6.79 -0.37
CA TYR A 72 12.79 -6.44 0.44
C TYR A 72 13.99 -7.27 -0.05
N PRO A 73 15.10 -6.63 -0.48
CA PRO A 73 16.15 -7.34 -1.21
C PRO A 73 17.24 -7.95 -0.33
N VAL A 74 17.15 -7.83 0.99
CA VAL A 74 18.22 -8.19 1.94
C VAL A 74 17.72 -9.27 2.89
N ASP A 75 18.63 -10.09 3.40
CA ASP A 75 18.33 -11.02 4.49
C ASP A 75 17.89 -10.26 5.76
N TYR A 76 16.83 -10.75 6.40
CA TYR A 76 16.23 -10.14 7.59
C TYR A 76 15.95 -11.18 8.69
N THR A 77 16.78 -12.21 8.74
CA THR A 77 16.62 -13.30 9.72
C THR A 77 16.66 -12.77 11.16
N LYS A 78 17.54 -11.80 11.45
CA LYS A 78 17.69 -11.20 12.79
C LYS A 78 16.47 -10.35 13.15
N GLU A 79 15.99 -9.54 12.21
CA GLU A 79 14.79 -8.73 12.38
C GLU A 79 13.55 -9.61 12.59
N LEU A 80 13.44 -10.72 11.84
CA LEU A 80 12.35 -11.67 12.02
C LEU A 80 12.39 -12.36 13.39
N GLU A 81 13.58 -12.74 13.89
CA GLU A 81 13.73 -13.31 15.22
C GLU A 81 13.29 -12.32 16.30
N TRP A 82 13.71 -11.07 16.19
CA TRP A 82 13.27 -9.99 17.08
C TRP A 82 11.75 -9.82 17.03
N ILE A 83 11.15 -9.75 15.84
CA ILE A 83 9.69 -9.61 15.63
C ILE A 83 8.91 -10.77 16.26
N ARG A 84 9.39 -12.00 16.12
CA ARG A 84 8.76 -13.18 16.73
C ARG A 84 8.70 -13.10 18.25
N ASN A 85 9.71 -12.51 18.86
CA ASN A 85 9.82 -12.36 20.31
C ASN A 85 9.08 -11.12 20.85
N CYS A 86 8.56 -10.23 19.98
CA CYS A 86 7.77 -9.10 20.43
C CYS A 86 6.47 -9.54 21.09
N GLU A 87 6.18 -8.97 22.24
CA GLU A 87 4.92 -9.18 22.94
C GLU A 87 3.74 -8.60 22.15
N THR A 88 2.64 -9.30 22.19
CA THR A 88 1.40 -8.88 21.57
C THR A 88 0.24 -9.12 22.52
N ARG A 89 -0.67 -8.18 22.56
CA ARG A 89 -1.96 -8.34 23.24
C ARG A 89 -3.04 -8.73 22.25
N LYS A 90 -4.03 -9.48 22.73
CA LYS A 90 -5.20 -9.82 21.95
C LYS A 90 -6.12 -8.59 21.90
N GLU A 91 -6.26 -7.98 20.75
CA GLU A 91 -7.19 -6.89 20.53
C GLU A 91 -8.59 -7.46 20.26
N ASN A 92 -9.51 -7.15 21.16
CA ASN A 92 -10.92 -7.48 21.02
C ASN A 92 -11.61 -6.28 20.35
N LYS A 93 -11.40 -6.09 19.05
CA LYS A 93 -12.15 -5.12 18.26
C LYS A 93 -13.41 -5.80 17.69
N GLY A 94 -14.10 -6.57 18.53
CA GLY A 94 -15.18 -7.40 18.09
C GLY A 94 -16.52 -6.73 18.34
N GLU A 95 -17.10 -6.20 17.30
CA GLU A 95 -18.50 -6.42 17.10
C GLU A 95 -18.68 -7.90 16.75
N GLN A 96 -19.56 -8.61 17.46
CA GLN A 96 -20.03 -9.90 16.99
C GLN A 96 -20.63 -9.64 15.60
N SER A 97 -19.94 -10.07 14.55
CA SER A 97 -20.59 -10.16 13.26
C SER A 97 -21.79 -11.07 13.45
N GLY A 98 -22.91 -10.79 12.78
CA GLY A 98 -24.16 -11.57 12.94
C GLY A 98 -24.03 -13.06 12.68
N ASN A 99 -22.83 -13.55 12.35
CA ASN A 99 -22.45 -14.95 12.11
C ASN A 99 -21.74 -15.60 13.32
N GLY A 100 -21.68 -14.94 14.48
CA GLY A 100 -21.06 -15.49 15.68
C GLY A 100 -19.52 -15.53 15.69
N TYR A 101 -18.87 -15.02 14.66
CA TYR A 101 -17.41 -14.93 14.62
C TYR A 101 -16.95 -13.64 15.28
N THR A 102 -16.12 -13.77 16.29
CA THR A 102 -15.44 -12.64 16.92
C THR A 102 -14.14 -12.40 16.18
N HIS A 103 -13.99 -11.22 15.56
CA HIS A 103 -12.75 -10.83 14.92
C HIS A 103 -11.69 -10.54 15.99
N TYR A 104 -10.72 -11.42 16.12
CA TYR A 104 -9.58 -11.23 17.00
C TYR A 104 -8.35 -10.94 16.16
N ASN A 105 -7.61 -9.93 16.54
CA ASN A 105 -6.28 -9.63 16.05
C ASN A 105 -5.33 -9.51 17.25
N ARG A 106 -4.11 -10.02 17.12
CA ARG A 106 -3.04 -9.78 18.10
C ARG A 106 -2.17 -8.67 17.59
N GLN A 107 -2.11 -7.59 18.33
CA GLN A 107 -1.33 -6.41 18.02
C GLN A 107 -0.17 -6.26 19.00
N SER A 108 0.99 -5.74 18.56
CA SER A 108 2.06 -5.37 19.47
C SER A 108 1.57 -4.31 20.45
N GLU A 109 2.05 -4.35 21.70
CA GLU A 109 1.79 -3.29 22.69
C GLU A 109 2.44 -1.99 22.27
N ASP A 110 3.68 -2.09 21.77
CA ASP A 110 4.38 -0.96 21.17
C ASP A 110 3.79 -0.63 19.81
N THR A 111 3.41 0.63 19.61
CA THR A 111 2.85 1.17 18.36
C THR A 111 3.84 2.06 17.61
N PHE A 112 5.13 1.94 17.94
CA PHE A 112 6.26 2.61 17.29
C PHE A 112 7.39 1.62 17.02
N VAL A 113 7.06 0.40 16.59
CA VAL A 113 8.03 -0.69 16.43
C VAL A 113 9.13 -0.36 15.41
N LEU A 114 8.85 0.43 14.38
CA LEU A 114 9.87 0.88 13.41
C LEU A 114 10.88 1.87 14.00
N ASP A 115 10.65 2.42 15.20
CA ASP A 115 11.61 3.28 15.88
C ASP A 115 12.67 2.46 16.64
N LYS A 116 12.52 1.14 16.69
CA LYS A 116 13.49 0.26 17.33
C LYS A 116 14.75 0.13 16.48
N PRO A 117 15.94 0.18 17.10
CA PRO A 117 17.21 0.06 16.38
C PRO A 117 17.35 -1.27 15.64
N GLU A 118 16.72 -2.34 16.12
CA GLU A 118 16.70 -3.66 15.48
C GLU A 118 16.00 -3.62 14.11
N LEU A 119 15.08 -2.70 13.89
CA LEU A 119 14.33 -2.56 12.64
C LEU A 119 14.80 -1.37 11.78
N ALA A 120 15.95 -0.77 12.09
CA ALA A 120 16.46 0.41 11.39
C ALA A 120 16.59 0.20 9.87
N ASN A 121 17.05 -0.97 9.43
CA ASN A 121 17.17 -1.29 8.00
C ASN A 121 15.80 -1.44 7.32
N ILE A 122 14.84 -2.07 7.98
CA ILE A 122 13.47 -2.21 7.50
C ILE A 122 12.81 -0.83 7.38
N ARG A 123 13.00 0.02 8.40
CA ARG A 123 12.51 1.40 8.39
C ARG A 123 13.08 2.20 7.21
N ALA A 124 14.39 2.17 7.01
CA ALA A 124 15.04 2.88 5.91
C ALA A 124 14.51 2.43 4.53
N PHE A 125 14.31 1.12 4.36
CA PHE A 125 13.69 0.58 3.15
C PHE A 125 12.26 1.10 2.96
N ILE A 126 11.43 1.04 4.00
CA ILE A 126 10.04 1.52 3.96
C ILE A 126 10.00 3.01 3.60
N GLU A 127 10.82 3.84 4.24
CA GLU A 127 10.89 5.28 3.97
C GLU A 127 11.31 5.57 2.52
N ALA A 128 12.28 4.82 1.97
CA ALA A 128 12.68 4.94 0.58
C ALA A 128 11.54 4.58 -0.39
N LYS A 129 10.78 3.51 -0.10
CA LYS A 129 9.62 3.10 -0.92
C LYS A 129 8.44 4.06 -0.78
N LEU A 130 8.22 4.60 0.41
CA LEU A 130 7.21 5.62 0.65
C LEU A 130 7.53 6.90 -0.12
N HIS A 131 8.79 7.34 -0.11
CA HIS A 131 9.25 8.46 -0.93
C HIS A 131 9.00 8.21 -2.43
N LYS A 132 9.36 7.00 -2.92
CA LYS A 132 9.10 6.61 -4.31
C LYS A 132 7.60 6.65 -4.65
N PHE A 133 6.74 6.17 -3.77
CA PHE A 133 5.29 6.21 -3.96
C PHE A 133 4.78 7.64 -4.14
N VAL A 134 5.28 8.58 -3.31
CA VAL A 134 4.88 9.98 -3.38
C VAL A 134 5.40 10.65 -4.66
N THR A 135 6.67 10.45 -5.01
CA THR A 135 7.29 11.17 -6.14
C THR A 135 6.89 10.61 -7.49
N GLU A 136 6.80 9.28 -7.64
CA GLU A 136 6.56 8.67 -8.95
C GLU A 136 5.09 8.36 -9.23
N ILE A 137 4.29 8.08 -8.18
CA ILE A 137 2.87 7.71 -8.35
C ILE A 137 1.98 8.92 -8.09
N MET A 138 2.22 9.63 -6.99
CA MET A 138 1.42 10.81 -6.64
C MET A 138 1.94 12.10 -7.31
N ALA A 139 3.10 12.06 -7.98
CA ALA A 139 3.77 13.18 -8.63
C ALA A 139 3.91 14.40 -7.69
N SER A 140 4.16 14.16 -6.39
CA SER A 140 4.31 15.19 -5.36
C SER A 140 5.75 15.30 -4.89
N THR A 141 6.15 16.50 -4.50
CA THR A 141 7.44 16.78 -3.84
C THR A 141 7.36 16.69 -2.32
N ASP A 142 6.17 16.49 -1.77
CA ASP A 142 5.97 16.37 -0.33
C ASP A 142 6.68 15.16 0.25
N LYS A 143 7.08 15.27 1.52
CA LYS A 143 7.69 14.16 2.26
C LYS A 143 6.66 13.59 3.23
N LEU A 144 6.50 12.28 3.22
CA LEU A 144 5.74 11.58 4.24
C LEU A 144 6.68 11.09 5.34
N VAL A 145 6.21 11.14 6.57
CA VAL A 145 6.86 10.54 7.74
C VAL A 145 5.98 9.42 8.29
N ILE A 146 6.60 8.38 8.82
CA ILE A 146 5.89 7.30 9.52
C ILE A 146 5.40 7.87 10.86
N THR A 147 4.10 7.79 11.11
CA THR A 147 3.47 8.32 12.32
C THR A 147 3.26 7.26 13.39
N GLN A 148 2.91 6.05 12.99
CA GLN A 148 2.77 4.87 13.84
C GLN A 148 3.17 3.62 13.09
N SER A 149 3.61 2.59 13.84
CA SER A 149 3.93 1.28 13.28
C SER A 149 3.74 0.19 14.33
N TRP A 150 3.14 -0.93 13.94
CA TRP A 150 2.80 -2.02 14.85
C TRP A 150 2.88 -3.38 14.16
N LEU A 151 3.04 -4.42 14.96
CA LEU A 151 2.97 -5.80 14.49
C LEU A 151 1.55 -6.34 14.64
N ASN A 152 1.15 -7.16 13.67
CA ASN A 152 -0.03 -8.00 13.77
C ASN A 152 0.42 -9.46 13.67
N LYS A 153 -0.02 -10.29 14.62
CA LYS A 153 0.19 -11.73 14.64
C LYS A 153 -1.18 -12.41 14.64
N ASN A 154 -1.48 -13.18 13.59
CA ASN A 154 -2.75 -13.85 13.47
C ASN A 154 -2.54 -15.37 13.51
N LYS A 155 -2.97 -16.00 14.59
CA LYS A 155 -3.02 -17.44 14.76
C LYS A 155 -4.28 -18.03 14.11
N LYS A 156 -4.37 -19.34 14.05
CA LYS A 156 -5.56 -20.04 13.57
C LYS A 156 -6.83 -19.54 14.27
N GLY A 157 -7.85 -19.30 13.49
CA GLY A 157 -9.14 -18.76 13.95
C GLY A 157 -9.16 -17.24 14.14
N GLU A 158 -8.05 -16.54 13.96
CA GLU A 158 -7.97 -15.09 14.09
C GLU A 158 -8.07 -14.39 12.73
N SER A 159 -8.61 -13.18 12.72
CA SER A 159 -8.84 -12.35 11.53
C SER A 159 -8.63 -10.88 11.85
N HIS A 160 -8.56 -10.03 10.83
CA HIS A 160 -8.59 -8.58 11.03
C HIS A 160 -9.84 -8.03 10.36
N HIS A 161 -10.64 -7.27 11.13
CA HIS A 161 -11.89 -6.68 10.65
C HIS A 161 -11.64 -5.69 9.49
N GLU A 162 -12.69 -5.40 8.76
CA GLU A 162 -12.66 -4.43 7.68
C GLU A 162 -12.55 -3.00 8.23
N HIS A 163 -11.54 -2.24 7.76
CA HIS A 163 -11.26 -0.89 8.24
C HIS A 163 -10.50 -0.06 7.21
N VAL A 164 -10.29 1.20 7.55
CA VAL A 164 -9.40 2.18 6.92
C VAL A 164 -8.53 2.81 7.99
N HIS A 165 -7.51 3.56 7.59
CA HIS A 165 -6.64 4.28 8.53
C HIS A 165 -6.95 5.77 8.53
N PRO A 166 -7.74 6.29 9.50
CA PRO A 166 -7.92 7.73 9.68
C PRO A 166 -6.59 8.42 10.00
N ASN A 167 -6.48 9.71 9.67
CA ASN A 167 -5.28 10.51 9.92
C ASN A 167 -4.00 9.90 9.34
N SER A 168 -4.13 9.28 8.19
CA SER A 168 -3.01 8.72 7.42
C SER A 168 -3.25 8.95 5.93
N MET A 169 -2.19 9.24 5.18
CA MET A 169 -2.26 9.48 3.75
C MET A 169 -1.91 8.22 2.95
N VAL A 170 -0.80 7.60 3.30
CA VAL A 170 -0.35 6.32 2.74
C VAL A 170 -0.09 5.38 3.91
N SER A 171 -0.72 4.21 3.86
CA SER A 171 -0.45 3.10 4.77
C SER A 171 0.33 2.01 4.06
N GLY A 172 1.04 1.23 4.83
CA GLY A 172 1.77 0.09 4.29
C GLY A 172 1.79 -1.10 5.23
N VAL A 173 2.05 -2.25 4.65
CA VAL A 173 2.21 -3.51 5.39
C VAL A 173 3.40 -4.26 4.83
N TRP A 174 4.38 -4.55 5.68
CA TRP A 174 5.48 -5.44 5.36
C TRP A 174 5.22 -6.84 5.94
N TYR A 175 5.56 -7.88 5.18
CA TYR A 175 5.23 -9.27 5.53
C TYR A 175 6.50 -10.08 5.87
N PRO A 176 7.02 -10.01 7.10
CA PRO A 176 8.18 -10.79 7.51
C PRO A 176 7.91 -12.30 7.54
N GLN A 177 6.66 -12.69 7.84
CA GLN A 177 6.25 -14.09 7.88
C GLN A 177 4.86 -14.25 7.29
N ILE A 178 4.82 -14.77 6.09
CA ILE A 178 3.60 -15.16 5.38
C ILE A 178 3.91 -16.40 4.52
N HIS A 179 2.91 -17.24 4.34
CA HIS A 179 2.95 -18.45 3.54
C HIS A 179 1.69 -18.51 2.67
N GLU A 180 1.71 -19.27 1.58
CA GLU A 180 0.57 -19.36 0.64
C GLU A 180 -0.72 -19.94 1.26
N SER A 181 -0.58 -20.73 2.35
CA SER A 181 -1.74 -21.23 3.12
C SER A 181 -2.34 -20.19 4.06
N LEU A 182 -1.70 -19.03 4.24
CA LEU A 182 -2.15 -17.97 5.13
C LEU A 182 -3.06 -16.98 4.39
N PRO A 183 -4.03 -16.38 5.08
CA PRO A 183 -4.98 -15.47 4.43
C PRO A 183 -4.28 -14.26 3.84
N PRO A 184 -4.58 -13.90 2.58
CA PRO A 184 -4.09 -12.69 1.95
C PRO A 184 -4.74 -11.46 2.57
N ILE A 185 -4.21 -10.27 2.27
CA ILE A 185 -4.95 -9.03 2.51
C ILE A 185 -6.07 -8.92 1.47
N GLN A 186 -7.26 -8.54 1.93
CA GLN A 186 -8.43 -8.33 1.09
C GLN A 186 -8.75 -6.84 1.05
N PHE A 187 -8.75 -6.26 -0.14
CA PHE A 187 -9.23 -4.91 -0.38
C PHE A 187 -10.69 -4.93 -0.81
N ARG A 188 -11.43 -3.89 -0.44
CA ARG A 188 -12.82 -3.70 -0.83
C ARG A 188 -12.99 -2.40 -1.62
N SER A 189 -13.67 -2.50 -2.75
CA SER A 189 -14.08 -1.34 -3.54
C SER A 189 -15.16 -0.56 -2.79
N ARG A 190 -15.03 0.77 -2.75
CA ARG A 190 -16.07 1.69 -2.29
C ARG A 190 -17.02 2.15 -3.40
N GLN A 191 -16.78 1.71 -4.62
CA GLN A 191 -17.69 2.03 -5.73
C GLN A 191 -19.03 1.34 -5.49
N GLN A 192 -20.05 2.16 -5.26
CA GLN A 192 -21.41 1.69 -5.17
C GLN A 192 -21.89 1.30 -6.58
N ARG A 193 -22.54 0.14 -6.70
CA ARG A 193 -23.18 -0.31 -7.93
C ARG A 193 -24.68 -0.39 -7.67
N ASP A 194 -25.40 0.47 -8.36
CA ASP A 194 -26.86 0.55 -8.23
C ASP A 194 -27.59 -0.56 -9.00
N ILE A 195 -26.89 -1.18 -9.97
CA ILE A 195 -27.43 -2.26 -10.79
C ILE A 195 -26.51 -3.47 -10.71
N SER A 196 -27.07 -4.63 -10.44
CA SER A 196 -26.37 -5.92 -10.44
C SER A 196 -26.65 -6.66 -11.74
N LEU A 197 -25.58 -7.04 -12.44
CA LEU A 197 -25.64 -7.92 -13.60
C LEU A 197 -25.29 -9.34 -13.19
N GLN A 198 -25.84 -10.34 -13.90
CA GLN A 198 -25.40 -11.71 -13.76
C GLN A 198 -23.96 -11.82 -14.27
N THR A 199 -23.03 -12.22 -13.40
CA THR A 199 -21.60 -12.23 -13.67
C THR A 199 -21.10 -13.67 -13.77
N GLU A 200 -20.59 -14.04 -14.93
CA GLU A 200 -20.01 -15.38 -15.16
C GLU A 200 -18.55 -15.46 -14.67
N LYS A 201 -17.77 -14.37 -14.80
CA LYS A 201 -16.36 -14.29 -14.39
C LYS A 201 -16.07 -12.96 -13.70
N TYR A 202 -15.36 -13.03 -12.59
CA TYR A 202 -14.91 -11.85 -11.86
C TYR A 202 -13.58 -11.33 -12.39
N ASN A 203 -13.43 -10.00 -12.44
CA ASN A 203 -12.23 -9.28 -12.81
C ASN A 203 -12.12 -7.97 -12.00
N THR A 204 -11.10 -7.15 -12.27
CA THR A 204 -10.87 -5.87 -11.55
C THR A 204 -11.97 -4.83 -11.76
N PHE A 205 -12.79 -4.96 -12.80
CA PHE A 205 -13.85 -4.00 -13.11
C PHE A 205 -15.21 -4.39 -12.50
N ASN A 206 -15.44 -5.67 -12.24
CA ASN A 206 -16.73 -6.15 -11.74
C ASN A 206 -16.68 -6.76 -10.33
N SER A 207 -15.50 -6.93 -9.73
CA SER A 207 -15.35 -7.42 -8.36
C SER A 207 -15.56 -6.32 -7.34
N ALA A 208 -16.26 -6.64 -6.25
CA ALA A 208 -16.36 -5.77 -5.07
C ALA A 208 -15.14 -5.91 -4.15
N THR A 209 -14.42 -7.02 -4.23
CA THR A 209 -13.26 -7.33 -3.40
C THR A 209 -12.10 -7.82 -4.26
N PHE A 210 -10.89 -7.55 -3.79
CA PHE A 210 -9.65 -8.03 -4.40
C PHE A 210 -8.76 -8.64 -3.33
N MET A 211 -8.47 -9.94 -3.45
CA MET A 211 -7.53 -10.63 -2.58
C MET A 211 -6.12 -10.54 -3.17
N LEU A 212 -5.19 -9.96 -2.42
CA LEU A 212 -3.81 -9.80 -2.83
C LEU A 212 -2.92 -10.76 -2.05
N PRO A 213 -2.49 -11.88 -2.68
CA PRO A 213 -1.53 -12.78 -2.06
C PRO A 213 -0.18 -12.09 -1.96
N MET A 214 0.46 -12.23 -0.80
CA MET A 214 1.76 -11.62 -0.52
C MET A 214 2.81 -12.70 -0.32
N LYS A 215 4.05 -12.37 -0.65
CA LYS A 215 5.21 -13.20 -0.40
C LYS A 215 6.00 -12.70 0.81
N ARG A 216 6.73 -13.61 1.43
CA ARG A 216 7.64 -13.28 2.53
C ARG A 216 8.64 -12.20 2.10
N GLY A 217 8.80 -11.17 2.92
CA GLY A 217 9.67 -10.03 2.66
C GLY A 217 9.07 -8.94 1.77
N GLU A 218 7.85 -9.08 1.26
CA GLU A 218 7.21 -8.03 0.48
C GLU A 218 6.59 -6.94 1.36
N LEU A 219 6.68 -5.72 0.90
CA LEU A 219 6.00 -4.54 1.38
C LEU A 219 4.91 -4.15 0.40
N ILE A 220 3.72 -3.83 0.88
CA ILE A 220 2.71 -3.12 0.09
C ILE A 220 2.51 -1.71 0.62
N LEU A 221 2.27 -0.77 -0.30
CA LEU A 221 1.86 0.61 -0.01
C LEU A 221 0.56 0.90 -0.73
N PHE A 222 -0.37 1.56 -0.05
CA PHE A 222 -1.68 1.90 -0.60
C PHE A 222 -2.25 3.16 0.07
N PRO A 223 -3.20 3.88 -0.57
CA PRO A 223 -3.91 5.00 0.04
C PRO A 223 -4.61 4.55 1.32
N SER A 224 -4.44 5.27 2.41
CA SER A 224 -4.93 4.88 3.74
C SER A 224 -6.45 4.77 3.84
N ASN A 225 -7.18 5.40 2.93
CA ASN A 225 -8.64 5.31 2.83
C ASN A 225 -9.12 4.08 2.04
N LEU A 226 -8.21 3.27 1.49
CA LEU A 226 -8.58 2.02 0.83
C LEU A 226 -9.00 0.99 1.87
N GLN A 227 -10.27 0.58 1.83
CA GLN A 227 -10.87 -0.33 2.79
C GLN A 227 -10.27 -1.72 2.63
N HIS A 228 -9.86 -2.33 3.76
CA HIS A 228 -9.21 -3.63 3.74
C HIS A 228 -9.45 -4.43 5.02
N SER A 229 -9.22 -5.73 4.91
CA SER A 229 -9.37 -6.72 5.98
C SER A 229 -8.41 -7.88 5.79
N VAL A 230 -8.33 -8.77 6.77
CA VAL A 230 -7.66 -10.07 6.65
C VAL A 230 -8.68 -11.15 7.03
N PRO A 231 -9.01 -12.09 6.12
CA PRO A 231 -9.90 -13.20 6.41
C PRO A 231 -9.39 -14.06 7.57
N VAL A 232 -10.25 -14.92 8.10
CA VAL A 232 -9.89 -15.84 9.19
C VAL A 232 -8.74 -16.76 8.75
N ASN A 233 -7.69 -16.81 9.56
CA ASN A 233 -6.58 -17.74 9.36
C ASN A 233 -7.06 -19.16 9.65
N GLN A 234 -7.10 -20.02 8.63
CA GLN A 234 -7.48 -21.43 8.74
C GLN A 234 -6.27 -22.35 8.96
N SER A 235 -5.06 -21.83 8.76
CA SER A 235 -3.80 -22.56 8.89
C SER A 235 -3.36 -22.66 10.36
N ASP A 236 -2.60 -23.69 10.70
CA ASP A 236 -1.90 -23.80 11.98
C ASP A 236 -0.67 -22.88 12.06
N GLU A 237 -0.24 -22.33 10.92
CA GLU A 237 0.84 -21.35 10.80
C GLU A 237 0.39 -19.95 11.28
N GLU A 238 1.30 -19.22 11.93
CA GLU A 238 1.08 -17.84 12.35
C GLU A 238 1.43 -16.86 11.24
N ARG A 239 0.49 -15.99 10.89
CA ARG A 239 0.72 -14.87 9.98
C ARG A 239 1.26 -13.68 10.75
N ILE A 240 2.42 -13.15 10.34
CA ILE A 240 2.99 -11.93 10.93
C ILE A 240 3.11 -10.84 9.87
N SER A 241 2.62 -9.65 10.21
CA SER A 241 2.76 -8.45 9.40
C SER A 241 3.13 -7.25 10.25
N LEU A 242 3.93 -6.34 9.68
CA LEU A 242 4.28 -5.05 10.25
C LEU A 242 3.55 -3.98 9.45
N SER A 243 2.63 -3.30 10.12
CA SER A 243 1.82 -2.23 9.54
C SER A 243 2.33 -0.87 9.99
N PHE A 244 2.11 0.15 9.16
CA PHE A 244 2.42 1.53 9.54
C PHE A 244 1.49 2.53 8.84
N ASN A 245 1.40 3.71 9.44
CA ASN A 245 0.73 4.87 8.92
C ASN A 245 1.73 5.97 8.61
N SER A 246 1.40 6.86 7.68
CA SER A 246 2.22 8.01 7.33
C SER A 246 1.41 9.27 7.09
N TRP A 247 2.06 10.42 7.32
CA TRP A 247 1.47 11.73 7.15
C TRP A 247 2.49 12.71 6.54
N PRO A 248 2.06 13.73 5.77
CA PRO A 248 2.94 14.76 5.25
C PRO A 248 3.70 15.52 6.35
N LYS A 249 4.99 15.75 6.12
CA LYS A 249 5.83 16.55 7.02
C LYS A 249 5.77 18.00 6.63
N GLY A 250 5.43 18.87 7.59
CA GLY A 250 5.37 20.32 7.38
C GLY A 250 4.03 20.76 6.79
N ASN A 251 4.03 21.93 6.15
CA ASN A 251 2.84 22.51 5.58
C ASN A 251 2.38 21.77 4.33
N MET A 252 1.09 21.76 4.09
CA MET A 252 0.45 21.06 2.96
C MET A 252 -0.30 22.03 2.05
N GLY A 253 -0.55 21.60 0.82
CA GLY A 253 -1.38 22.33 -0.13
C GLY A 253 -0.71 23.58 -0.71
N ASP A 254 -1.49 24.40 -1.41
CA ASP A 254 -1.04 25.58 -2.14
C ASP A 254 -1.86 26.81 -1.76
N ILE A 255 -1.18 27.94 -1.52
CA ILE A 255 -1.79 29.23 -1.13
C ILE A 255 -2.70 29.77 -2.24
N LYS A 256 -2.27 29.66 -3.50
CA LYS A 256 -3.02 30.20 -4.63
C LYS A 256 -4.30 29.44 -4.91
N SER A 257 -4.26 28.13 -4.68
CA SER A 257 -5.42 27.24 -4.80
C SER A 257 -6.35 27.26 -3.58
N LEU A 258 -6.03 28.05 -2.56
CA LEU A 258 -6.76 28.14 -1.29
C LEU A 258 -6.87 26.79 -0.54
N THR A 259 -5.89 25.92 -0.74
CA THR A 259 -5.79 24.60 -0.09
C THR A 259 -4.69 24.53 0.96
N TYR A 260 -3.98 25.65 1.20
CA TYR A 260 -2.83 25.69 2.12
C TYR A 260 -3.24 25.41 3.56
N LEU A 261 -2.61 24.42 4.16
CA LEU A 261 -2.75 24.05 5.55
C LEU A 261 -1.42 24.24 6.28
N PRO A 262 -1.27 25.29 7.07
CA PRO A 262 -0.05 25.62 7.82
C PRO A 262 0.03 24.76 9.09
N LEU A 263 0.49 23.52 8.99
CA LEU A 263 0.58 22.62 10.14
C LEU A 263 1.55 23.12 11.22
N ASP A 264 2.54 23.94 10.85
CA ASP A 264 3.46 24.61 11.78
C ASP A 264 2.78 25.66 12.68
N ARG A 265 1.58 26.10 12.32
CA ARG A 265 0.77 27.04 13.12
C ARG A 265 -0.31 26.35 13.97
N CYS A 266 -0.48 25.04 13.81
CA CYS A 266 -1.50 24.26 14.51
C CYS A 266 -0.95 23.60 15.79
N VAL A 267 0.30 23.95 16.20
CA VAL A 267 0.99 23.43 17.38
C VAL A 267 1.01 24.46 18.49
#